data_20da37109aeb40af719f2781784ae356
#
_entry.id   20da37109aeb40af719f2781784ae356
#
_cell.length_a   1.000
_cell.length_b   1.000
_cell.length_c   1.000
_cell.angle_alpha   90.00
_cell.angle_beta   90.00
_cell.angle_gamma   90.00
#
_symmetry.space_group_name_H-M   'P 1'
#
loop_
_entity.id
_entity.type
_entity.pdbx_description
1 polymer ?
#
loop_
_entity_poly.entity_id
_entity_poly.type
_entity_poly.pdbx_seq_one_letter_code
_entity_poly.pdbx_strand_id
1 'polypeptide(L)'
;MTMEETIAQYKEDFDLFPTANEKIEYIFDLGKKHTTLSDEEKNDGTFVQGCASAAWLVGECKDGVLLLRGEGTSEMAKGMLTLLLDIFGNRPVDEILAFDPAKLHDMGIVELLSPVRQQSLEAFLKMVYSYAQRCKKQQ
;
A
#
# COMPACT_ATOMS: atom_id res chain seq x y z
N MET A 1 12.69 -4.61 -9.46
CA MET A 1 13.21 -4.01 -8.21
C MET A 1 12.72 -4.82 -7.01
N THR A 2 13.57 -4.97 -6.00
CA THR A 2 13.13 -5.56 -4.73
C THR A 2 12.25 -4.57 -3.96
N MET A 3 11.62 -5.05 -2.89
CA MET A 3 10.84 -4.18 -2.00
C MET A 3 11.73 -3.09 -1.40
N GLU A 4 12.93 -3.45 -0.95
CA GLU A 4 13.88 -2.51 -0.37
C GLU A 4 14.36 -1.48 -1.39
N GLU A 5 14.60 -1.89 -2.62
CA GLU A 5 14.98 -0.96 -3.70
C GLU A 5 13.85 0.01 -4.03
N THR A 6 12.61 -0.46 -4.04
CA THR A 6 11.44 0.38 -4.28
C THR A 6 11.30 1.43 -3.17
N ILE A 7 11.48 1.01 -1.92
CA ILE A 7 11.44 1.93 -0.77
C ILE A 7 12.57 2.97 -0.86
N ALA A 8 13.77 2.55 -1.24
CA ALA A 8 14.90 3.46 -1.40
C ALA A 8 14.64 4.49 -2.49
N GLN A 9 14.00 4.09 -3.59
CA GLN A 9 13.62 5.00 -4.66
C GLN A 9 12.58 6.03 -4.18
N TYR A 10 11.58 5.59 -3.41
CA TYR A 10 10.62 6.51 -2.84
C TYR A 10 11.26 7.48 -1.86
N LYS A 11 12.21 7.01 -1.06
CA LYS A 11 12.96 7.91 -0.17
C LYS A 11 13.65 9.01 -0.96
N GLU A 12 14.33 8.66 -2.04
CA GLU A 12 14.98 9.66 -2.90
C GLU A 12 13.96 10.65 -3.46
N ASP A 13 12.81 10.15 -3.92
CA ASP A 13 11.76 11.00 -4.48
C ASP A 13 11.19 11.96 -3.41
N PHE A 14 10.91 11.45 -2.21
CA PHE A 14 10.40 12.30 -1.12
C PHE A 14 11.44 13.33 -0.66
N ASP A 15 12.72 12.96 -0.67
CA ASP A 15 13.78 13.87 -0.27
C ASP A 15 13.95 15.08 -1.22
N LEU A 16 13.39 15.01 -2.43
CA LEU A 16 13.36 16.15 -3.35
C LEU A 16 12.45 17.28 -2.84
N PHE A 17 11.55 16.99 -1.92
CA PHE A 17 10.59 17.97 -1.40
C PHE A 17 11.04 18.43 -0.01
N PRO A 18 11.29 19.75 0.18
CA PRO A 18 11.89 20.24 1.43
C PRO A 18 10.94 20.31 2.61
N THR A 19 9.62 20.32 2.39
CA THR A 19 8.65 20.46 3.47
C THR A 19 7.75 19.24 3.60
N ALA A 20 7.19 19.07 4.80
CA ALA A 20 6.21 18.00 5.04
C ALA A 20 5.00 18.13 4.13
N ASN A 21 4.49 19.36 3.94
CA ASN A 21 3.33 19.58 3.08
C ASN A 21 3.60 19.17 1.64
N GLU A 22 4.79 19.49 1.12
CA GLU A 22 5.14 19.11 -0.25
C GLU A 22 5.25 17.59 -0.40
N LYS A 23 5.77 16.90 0.62
CA LYS A 23 5.82 15.44 0.62
C LYS A 23 4.41 14.82 0.61
N ILE A 24 3.50 15.39 1.38
CA ILE A 24 2.09 14.95 1.40
C ILE A 24 1.43 15.20 0.04
N GLU A 25 1.69 16.34 -0.59
CA GLU A 25 1.18 16.63 -1.93
C GLU A 25 1.71 15.64 -2.97
N TYR A 26 2.96 15.20 -2.81
CA TYR A 26 3.52 14.17 -3.69
C TYR A 26 2.75 12.84 -3.53
N ILE A 27 2.34 12.49 -2.32
CA ILE A 27 1.49 11.31 -2.10
C ILE A 27 0.16 11.47 -2.87
N PHE A 28 -0.45 12.65 -2.81
CA PHE A 28 -1.68 12.91 -3.58
C PHE A 28 -1.44 12.76 -5.09
N ASP A 29 -0.29 13.22 -5.57
CA ASP A 29 0.07 13.09 -6.99
C ASP A 29 0.23 11.63 -7.40
N LEU A 30 0.77 10.79 -6.53
CA LEU A 30 0.84 9.35 -6.80
C LEU A 30 -0.55 8.77 -7.05
N GLY A 31 -1.55 9.28 -6.34
CA GLY A 31 -2.93 8.82 -6.48
C GLY A 31 -3.55 9.12 -7.85
N LYS A 32 -2.95 10.02 -8.65
CA LYS A 32 -3.42 10.27 -10.01
C LYS A 32 -3.25 9.08 -10.93
N LYS A 33 -2.36 8.16 -10.58
CA LYS A 33 -2.16 6.90 -11.31
C LYS A 33 -3.07 5.79 -10.81
N HIS A 34 -3.94 6.12 -9.86
CA HIS A 34 -4.82 5.17 -9.21
C HIS A 34 -5.80 4.56 -10.21
N THR A 35 -5.97 3.25 -10.14
CA THR A 35 -6.94 2.53 -10.95
C THR A 35 -8.16 2.19 -10.11
N THR A 36 -9.28 1.89 -10.79
CA THR A 36 -10.52 1.55 -10.11
C THR A 36 -10.79 0.05 -10.18
N LEU A 37 -11.61 -0.43 -9.26
CA LEU A 37 -12.11 -1.78 -9.22
C LEU A 37 -13.53 -1.82 -9.81
N SER A 38 -13.97 -2.99 -10.25
CA SER A 38 -15.37 -3.18 -10.64
C SER A 38 -16.26 -3.12 -9.39
N ASP A 39 -17.57 -2.88 -9.58
CA ASP A 39 -18.53 -2.87 -8.48
C ASP A 39 -18.57 -4.23 -7.76
N GLU A 40 -18.40 -5.32 -8.49
CA GLU A 40 -18.39 -6.67 -7.92
C GLU A 40 -17.17 -6.90 -7.04
N GLU A 41 -16.05 -6.28 -7.38
CA GLU A 41 -14.80 -6.40 -6.61
C GLU A 41 -14.85 -5.57 -5.31
N LYS A 42 -15.72 -4.59 -5.22
CA LYS A 42 -15.91 -3.76 -4.04
C LYS A 42 -17.02 -4.36 -3.17
N ASN A 43 -16.64 -5.22 -2.24
CA ASN A 43 -17.55 -5.94 -1.37
C ASN A 43 -17.01 -6.00 0.06
N ASP A 44 -17.75 -6.63 0.97
CA ASP A 44 -17.37 -6.70 2.38
C ASP A 44 -16.05 -7.45 2.58
N GLY A 45 -15.73 -8.42 1.73
CA GLY A 45 -14.50 -9.18 1.83
C GLY A 45 -13.26 -8.41 1.37
N THR A 46 -13.43 -7.39 0.54
CA THR A 46 -12.33 -6.56 0.04
C THR A 46 -12.26 -5.20 0.72
N PHE A 47 -13.29 -4.82 1.47
CA PHE A 47 -13.34 -3.55 2.19
C PHE A 47 -12.27 -3.49 3.27
N VAL A 48 -11.52 -2.39 3.33
CA VAL A 48 -10.45 -2.21 4.31
C VAL A 48 -11.03 -1.64 5.59
N GLN A 49 -11.10 -2.47 6.65
CA GLN A 49 -11.59 -2.06 7.95
C GLN A 49 -10.56 -1.20 8.66
N GLY A 50 -11.01 -0.09 9.26
CA GLY A 50 -10.13 0.80 10.02
C GLY A 50 -9.53 1.94 9.22
N CYS A 51 -9.91 2.08 7.96
CA CYS A 51 -9.49 3.21 7.14
C CYS A 51 -10.45 4.39 7.34
N ALA A 52 -9.91 5.61 7.38
CA ALA A 52 -10.70 6.83 7.59
C ALA A 52 -11.66 7.12 6.43
N SER A 53 -11.31 6.74 5.21
CA SER A 53 -12.16 6.84 4.04
C SER A 53 -12.35 5.44 3.45
N ALA A 54 -13.40 5.25 2.65
CA ALA A 54 -13.68 3.94 2.07
C ALA A 54 -12.55 3.52 1.12
N ALA A 55 -12.12 2.29 1.28
CA ALA A 55 -11.09 1.69 0.43
C ALA A 55 -11.31 0.19 0.34
N TRP A 56 -10.88 -0.40 -0.77
CA TRP A 56 -10.98 -1.84 -1.02
C TRP A 56 -9.66 -2.34 -1.57
N LEU A 57 -9.29 -3.57 -1.19
CA LEU A 57 -8.05 -4.20 -1.62
C LEU A 57 -8.35 -5.63 -2.07
N VAL A 58 -7.95 -5.95 -3.31
CA VAL A 58 -8.11 -7.27 -3.90
C VAL A 58 -6.75 -7.93 -4.00
N GLY A 59 -6.63 -9.15 -3.48
CA GLY A 59 -5.41 -9.95 -3.58
C GLY A 59 -5.68 -11.25 -4.31
N GLU A 60 -4.84 -11.56 -5.29
CA GLU A 60 -4.90 -12.81 -6.03
C GLU A 60 -3.56 -13.50 -5.96
N CYS A 61 -3.59 -14.81 -5.75
CA CYS A 61 -2.36 -15.62 -5.70
C CYS A 61 -2.20 -16.36 -7.02
N LYS A 62 -1.07 -16.13 -7.68
CA LYS A 62 -0.77 -16.82 -8.94
C LYS A 62 0.69 -17.29 -8.93
N ASP A 63 0.87 -18.60 -8.94
CA ASP A 63 2.21 -19.23 -8.95
C ASP A 63 3.12 -18.72 -7.83
N GLY A 64 2.54 -18.53 -6.63
CA GLY A 64 3.29 -18.06 -5.47
C GLY A 64 3.56 -16.56 -5.46
N VAL A 65 3.01 -15.83 -6.41
CA VAL A 65 3.14 -14.37 -6.50
C VAL A 65 1.81 -13.73 -6.08
N LEU A 66 1.88 -12.73 -5.21
CA LEU A 66 0.69 -12.00 -4.77
C LEU A 66 0.44 -10.81 -5.70
N LEU A 67 -0.68 -10.83 -6.39
CA LEU A 67 -1.13 -9.73 -7.24
C LEU A 67 -2.12 -8.89 -6.44
N LEU A 68 -1.85 -7.59 -6.34
CA LEU A 68 -2.68 -6.69 -5.55
C LEU A 68 -3.27 -5.60 -6.43
N ARG A 69 -4.55 -5.30 -6.20
CA ARG A 69 -5.26 -4.16 -6.82
C ARG A 69 -6.11 -3.51 -5.75
N GLY A 70 -6.35 -2.23 -5.86
CA GLY A 70 -7.15 -1.54 -4.86
C GLY A 70 -7.78 -0.26 -5.38
N GLU A 71 -8.75 0.23 -4.65
CA GLU A 71 -9.39 1.51 -4.91
C GLU A 71 -9.66 2.23 -3.61
N GLY A 72 -9.35 3.53 -3.55
CA GLY A 72 -9.67 4.41 -2.45
C GLY A 72 -10.51 5.58 -2.91
N THR A 73 -11.20 6.24 -1.98
CA THR A 73 -12.12 7.34 -2.30
C THR A 73 -11.57 8.72 -2.00
N SER A 74 -10.55 8.83 -1.12
CA SER A 74 -9.91 10.11 -0.84
C SER A 74 -8.58 10.23 -1.57
N GLU A 75 -8.09 11.45 -1.76
CA GLU A 75 -6.78 11.69 -2.38
C GLU A 75 -5.66 10.96 -1.61
N MET A 76 -5.72 11.00 -0.29
CA MET A 76 -4.72 10.32 0.54
C MET A 76 -4.80 8.80 0.37
N ALA A 77 -6.00 8.23 0.39
CA ALA A 77 -6.17 6.79 0.22
C ALA A 77 -5.68 6.33 -1.16
N LYS A 78 -5.98 7.10 -2.20
CA LYS A 78 -5.50 6.79 -3.55
C LYS A 78 -3.97 6.79 -3.62
N GLY A 79 -3.33 7.81 -3.03
CA GLY A 79 -1.89 7.93 -3.02
C GLY A 79 -1.22 6.84 -2.19
N MET A 80 -1.75 6.57 -1.00
CA MET A 80 -1.23 5.53 -0.12
C MET A 80 -1.36 4.14 -0.76
N LEU A 81 -2.49 3.86 -1.38
CA LEU A 81 -2.68 2.59 -2.08
C LEU A 81 -1.69 2.44 -3.24
N THR A 82 -1.54 3.48 -4.05
CA THR A 82 -0.59 3.44 -5.17
C THR A 82 0.82 3.13 -4.67
N LEU A 83 1.25 3.79 -3.60
CA LEU A 83 2.54 3.56 -2.97
C LEU A 83 2.68 2.11 -2.48
N LEU A 84 1.69 1.61 -1.74
CA LEU A 84 1.75 0.28 -1.16
C LEU A 84 1.66 -0.82 -2.22
N LEU A 85 0.84 -0.62 -3.25
CA LEU A 85 0.74 -1.58 -4.35
C LEU A 85 2.06 -1.68 -5.11
N ASP A 86 2.79 -0.58 -5.22
CA ASP A 86 4.10 -0.58 -5.88
C ASP A 86 5.15 -1.32 -5.04
N ILE A 87 5.09 -1.18 -3.71
CA ILE A 87 6.04 -1.86 -2.82
C ILE A 87 5.72 -3.36 -2.68
N PHE A 88 4.46 -3.70 -2.46
CA PHE A 88 4.04 -5.06 -2.10
C PHE A 88 3.48 -5.88 -3.25
N GLY A 89 2.96 -5.25 -4.29
CA GLY A 89 2.30 -5.96 -5.38
C GLY A 89 3.27 -6.64 -6.33
N ASN A 90 2.82 -7.75 -6.95
CA ASN A 90 3.61 -8.53 -7.90
C ASN A 90 4.90 -9.05 -7.31
N ARG A 91 4.87 -9.45 -6.04
CA ARG A 91 6.03 -10.00 -5.33
C ARG A 91 5.80 -11.47 -5.02
N PRO A 92 6.87 -12.29 -5.01
CA PRO A 92 6.77 -13.61 -4.42
C PRO A 92 6.27 -13.50 -2.98
N VAL A 93 5.34 -14.36 -2.61
CA VAL A 93 4.72 -14.28 -1.29
C VAL A 93 5.75 -14.43 -0.17
N ASP A 94 6.80 -15.24 -0.38
CA ASP A 94 7.84 -15.41 0.62
C ASP A 94 8.64 -14.12 0.87
N GLU A 95 8.83 -13.30 -0.17
CA GLU A 95 9.47 -12.00 -0.03
C GLU A 95 8.64 -11.07 0.85
N ILE A 96 7.31 -11.05 0.63
CA ILE A 96 6.39 -10.23 1.42
C ILE A 96 6.41 -10.67 2.88
N LEU A 97 6.32 -11.98 3.13
CA LEU A 97 6.25 -12.51 4.50
C LEU A 97 7.56 -12.34 5.27
N ALA A 98 8.69 -12.27 4.56
CA ALA A 98 10.00 -12.03 5.17
C ALA A 98 10.28 -10.54 5.39
N PHE A 99 9.51 -9.65 4.77
CA PHE A 99 9.71 -8.21 4.87
C PHE A 99 9.23 -7.68 6.21
N ASP A 100 10.06 -6.85 6.86
CA ASP A 100 9.69 -6.16 8.10
C ASP A 100 8.98 -4.85 7.76
N PRO A 101 7.68 -4.71 8.10
CA PRO A 101 6.94 -3.47 7.80
C PRO A 101 7.55 -2.20 8.40
N ALA A 102 8.37 -2.34 9.45
CA ALA A 102 9.05 -1.18 10.03
C ALA A 102 9.98 -0.49 9.03
N LYS A 103 10.42 -1.19 7.99
CA LYS A 103 11.25 -0.59 6.94
C LYS A 103 10.53 0.48 6.13
N LEU A 104 9.20 0.55 6.19
CA LEU A 104 8.44 1.63 5.55
C LEU A 104 8.81 2.99 6.12
N HIS A 105 9.28 3.04 7.39
CA HIS A 105 9.76 4.28 8.01
C HIS A 105 10.99 4.85 7.30
N ASP A 106 11.74 4.03 6.57
CA ASP A 106 12.93 4.48 5.85
C ASP A 106 12.61 5.48 4.74
N MET A 107 11.36 5.54 4.27
CA MET A 107 10.94 6.54 3.29
C MET A 107 10.86 7.95 3.87
N GLY A 108 10.80 8.08 5.20
CA GLY A 108 10.75 9.37 5.88
C GLY A 108 9.40 10.06 5.84
N ILE A 109 8.31 9.33 5.57
CA ILE A 109 6.98 9.91 5.45
C ILE A 109 5.98 9.41 6.50
N VAL A 110 6.22 8.25 7.11
CA VAL A 110 5.24 7.68 8.05
C VAL A 110 5.00 8.61 9.23
N GLU A 111 6.05 9.20 9.77
CA GLU A 111 5.98 10.13 10.90
C GLU A 111 5.28 11.45 10.56
N LEU A 112 5.15 11.76 9.27
CA LEU A 112 4.45 12.96 8.80
C LEU A 112 2.93 12.76 8.72
N LEU A 113 2.48 11.51 8.78
CA LEU A 113 1.07 11.20 8.70
C LEU A 113 0.40 11.47 10.04
N SER A 114 -0.84 11.99 10.00
CA SER A 114 -1.65 12.13 11.22
C SER A 114 -1.92 10.74 11.83
N PRO A 115 -2.28 10.68 13.13
CA PRO A 115 -2.62 9.40 13.75
C PRO A 115 -3.69 8.63 13.01
N VAL A 116 -4.71 9.31 12.47
CA VAL A 116 -5.78 8.67 11.70
C VAL A 116 -5.22 8.06 10.41
N ARG A 117 -4.32 8.77 9.73
CA ARG A 117 -3.70 8.28 8.50
C ARG A 117 -2.73 7.12 8.77
N GLN A 118 -2.04 7.15 9.90
CA GLN A 118 -1.20 6.03 10.33
C GLN A 118 -2.05 4.78 10.61
N GLN A 119 -3.22 4.94 11.20
CA GLN A 119 -4.16 3.84 11.40
C GLN A 119 -4.63 3.26 10.07
N SER A 120 -4.89 4.12 9.08
CA SER A 120 -5.26 3.67 7.74
C SER A 120 -4.14 2.87 7.10
N LEU A 121 -2.90 3.31 7.24
CA LEU A 121 -1.73 2.58 6.74
C LEU A 121 -1.66 1.19 7.37
N GLU A 122 -1.83 1.11 8.68
CA GLU A 122 -1.83 -0.18 9.38
C GLU A 122 -2.96 -1.10 8.90
N ALA A 123 -4.14 -0.54 8.62
CA ALA A 123 -5.29 -1.30 8.11
C ALA A 123 -4.96 -1.91 6.73
N PHE A 124 -4.35 -1.14 5.84
CA PHE A 124 -3.91 -1.65 4.54
C PHE A 124 -2.87 -2.76 4.70
N LEU A 125 -1.87 -2.54 5.54
CA LEU A 125 -0.82 -3.54 5.78
C LEU A 125 -1.38 -4.85 6.33
N LYS A 126 -2.28 -4.75 7.29
CA LYS A 126 -2.92 -5.94 7.87
C LYS A 126 -3.60 -6.76 6.78
N MET A 127 -4.26 -6.10 5.85
CA MET A 127 -4.95 -6.78 4.77
C MET A 127 -4.00 -7.39 3.75
N VAL A 128 -2.92 -6.67 3.41
CA VAL A 128 -1.86 -7.19 2.54
C VAL A 128 -1.27 -8.49 3.11
N TYR A 129 -0.92 -8.48 4.39
CA TYR A 129 -0.34 -9.66 5.04
C TYR A 129 -1.35 -10.80 5.18
N SER A 130 -2.63 -10.48 5.37
CA SER A 130 -3.68 -11.51 5.38
C SER A 130 -3.75 -12.21 4.01
N TYR A 131 -3.71 -11.47 2.92
CA TYR A 131 -3.66 -12.04 1.58
C TYR A 131 -2.38 -12.85 1.35
N ALA A 132 -1.25 -12.36 1.82
CA ALA A 132 0.03 -13.06 1.67
C ALA A 132 0.03 -14.41 2.41
N GLN A 133 -0.51 -14.43 3.63
CA GLN A 133 -0.62 -15.65 4.41
C GLN A 133 -1.53 -16.68 3.74
N ARG A 134 -2.66 -16.24 3.19
CA ARG A 134 -3.57 -17.11 2.44
C ARG A 134 -2.92 -17.63 1.16
N CYS A 135 -2.17 -16.79 0.47
CA CYS A 135 -1.43 -17.19 -0.72
C CYS A 135 -0.39 -18.27 -0.38
N LYS A 136 0.33 -18.11 0.72
CA LYS A 136 1.32 -19.08 1.17
C LYS A 136 0.69 -20.44 1.44
N LYS A 137 -0.50 -20.48 2.02
CA LYS A 137 -1.22 -21.72 2.32
C LYS A 137 -1.69 -22.46 1.07
N GLN A 138 -1.80 -21.76 -0.05
CA GLN A 138 -2.23 -22.35 -1.33
C GLN A 138 -1.10 -23.01 -2.10
N GLN A 139 0.13 -22.84 -1.64
CA GLN A 139 1.29 -23.44 -2.28
C GLN A 139 1.50 -24.90 -1.89
#